data_05a2053b4d53163a2521175e37ac8443
#
_entry.id   05a2053b4d53163a2521175e37ac8443
#
_cell.length_a   1.000
_cell.length_b   1.000
_cell.length_c   1.000
_cell.angle_alpha   90.00
_cell.angle_beta   90.00
_cell.angle_gamma   90.00
#
_symmetry.space_group_name_H-M   'P 1'
#
loop_
_entity.id
_entity.type
_entity.pdbx_description
1 polymer ?
#
loop_
_entity_poly.entity_id
_entity_poly.type
_entity_poly.pdbx_seq_one_letter_code
_entity_poly.pdbx_strand_id
1 'polypeptide(L)'
;MPCTTRTRPLPCFPLSTMTTATTMGATVPSDPTPGIGVRSTRQRSAVMAALDEVDEFQSSQELHDYLRHKGENVGLSTVYRTLTALAAADEVDVIVREDGESIYRRCSGTHHHHLVCRSCGRTVEVEGPAVERWADAV
;
A
#
# COMPACT_ATOMS: atom_id res chain seq x y z
N MET A 1 18.12 -8.05 24.70
CA MET A 1 18.48 -9.25 23.91
C MET A 1 18.52 -8.85 22.46
N PRO A 2 19.65 -8.96 21.76
CA PRO A 2 19.76 -8.47 20.38
C PRO A 2 19.07 -9.44 19.41
N CYS A 3 18.20 -8.90 18.58
CA CYS A 3 17.63 -9.58 17.42
C CYS A 3 18.76 -9.89 16.43
N THR A 4 19.09 -11.16 16.30
CA THR A 4 20.10 -11.63 15.35
C THR A 4 19.46 -11.61 13.95
N THR A 5 19.83 -10.62 13.17
CA THR A 5 19.47 -10.50 11.75
C THR A 5 20.15 -11.64 10.98
N ARG A 6 19.41 -12.69 10.71
CA ARG A 6 19.86 -13.76 9.81
C ARG A 6 19.72 -13.24 8.36
N THR A 7 20.77 -12.65 7.88
CA THR A 7 20.92 -12.32 6.45
C THR A 7 21.03 -13.62 5.65
N ARG A 8 19.91 -14.09 5.08
CA ARG A 8 19.96 -15.14 4.04
C ARG A 8 20.40 -14.45 2.74
N PRO A 9 21.48 -14.90 2.11
CA PRO A 9 21.80 -14.42 0.77
C PRO A 9 20.70 -14.84 -0.19
N LEU A 10 20.08 -13.87 -0.85
CA LEU A 10 19.07 -14.10 -1.88
C LEU A 10 19.79 -14.63 -3.14
N PRO A 11 19.27 -15.68 -3.80
CA PRO A 11 19.75 -16.05 -5.11
C PRO A 11 19.50 -14.92 -6.10
N CYS A 12 20.52 -14.52 -6.84
CA CYS A 12 20.40 -13.63 -7.99
C CYS A 12 19.49 -14.30 -9.03
N PHE A 13 18.27 -13.83 -9.18
CA PHE A 13 17.40 -14.24 -10.27
C PHE A 13 17.65 -13.36 -11.50
N PRO A 14 17.58 -13.92 -12.71
CA PRO A 14 17.73 -13.17 -13.95
C PRO A 14 16.64 -12.10 -14.06
N LEU A 15 17.01 -10.94 -14.56
CA LEU A 15 16.19 -9.72 -14.74
C LEU A 15 14.90 -9.89 -15.55
N SER A 16 14.65 -11.08 -16.09
CA SER A 16 13.53 -11.35 -17.02
C SER A 16 12.14 -11.42 -16.39
N THR A 17 12.01 -11.29 -15.07
CA THR A 17 10.73 -11.50 -14.35
C THR A 17 10.25 -10.28 -13.57
N MET A 18 10.72 -9.09 -13.90
CA MET A 18 10.23 -7.86 -13.28
C MET A 18 9.12 -7.24 -14.13
N THR A 19 7.95 -7.08 -13.54
CA THR A 19 6.84 -6.34 -14.15
C THR A 19 6.72 -4.98 -13.46
N THR A 20 6.74 -3.92 -14.25
CA THR A 20 6.37 -2.58 -13.77
C THR A 20 4.86 -2.52 -13.63
N ALA A 21 4.37 -2.39 -12.39
CA ALA A 21 2.97 -2.07 -12.17
C ALA A 21 2.81 -0.57 -12.39
N THR A 22 2.24 -0.20 -13.53
CA THR A 22 1.76 1.16 -13.78
C THR A 22 0.49 1.34 -12.97
N THR A 23 0.43 2.38 -12.13
CA THR A 23 -0.80 2.79 -11.46
C THR A 23 -1.82 3.19 -12.53
N MET A 24 -2.61 2.24 -12.98
CA MET A 24 -3.81 2.56 -13.74
C MET A 24 -4.84 3.08 -12.76
N GLY A 25 -5.31 4.31 -12.96
CA GLY A 25 -6.44 4.87 -12.25
C GLY A 25 -7.63 3.92 -12.33
N ALA A 26 -7.84 3.13 -11.29
CA ALA A 26 -9.02 2.31 -11.17
C ALA A 26 -10.21 3.26 -11.01
N THR A 27 -11.04 3.34 -12.03
CA THR A 27 -12.32 4.02 -11.97
C THR A 27 -13.20 3.28 -10.99
N VAL A 28 -13.19 3.73 -9.73
CA VAL A 28 -14.11 3.24 -8.70
C VAL A 28 -15.47 3.89 -8.96
N PRO A 29 -16.57 3.13 -9.03
CA PRO A 29 -17.90 3.73 -9.18
C PRO A 29 -18.20 4.61 -7.97
N SER A 30 -18.52 5.88 -8.25
CA SER A 30 -18.88 6.89 -7.26
C SER A 30 -20.27 6.59 -6.72
N ASP A 31 -20.33 5.98 -5.52
CA ASP A 31 -21.57 5.92 -4.77
C ASP A 31 -21.56 7.02 -3.70
N PRO A 32 -22.47 7.99 -3.75
CA PRO A 32 -22.51 9.09 -2.79
C PRO A 32 -23.08 8.59 -1.45
N THR A 33 -22.20 8.26 -0.51
CA THR A 33 -22.64 7.90 0.84
C THR A 33 -22.87 9.15 1.68
N PRO A 34 -24.05 9.33 2.30
CA PRO A 34 -24.40 10.49 3.08
C PRO A 34 -23.74 10.50 4.48
N GLY A 35 -23.17 11.62 4.87
CA GLY A 35 -23.03 12.02 6.25
C GLY A 35 -21.99 11.31 7.08
N ILE A 36 -20.73 11.65 6.90
CA ILE A 36 -19.61 11.18 7.75
C ILE A 36 -19.53 12.10 8.98
N GLY A 37 -20.15 11.69 10.11
CA GLY A 37 -20.05 12.39 11.38
C GLY A 37 -18.66 12.33 12.01
N VAL A 38 -18.43 13.14 13.06
CA VAL A 38 -17.17 13.32 13.83
C VAL A 38 -16.50 12.00 14.23
N ARG A 39 -17.25 10.92 14.42
CA ARG A 39 -16.77 9.57 14.73
C ARG A 39 -15.96 8.97 13.57
N SER A 40 -16.32 9.28 12.35
CA SER A 40 -15.62 8.90 11.12
C SER A 40 -14.23 9.57 11.02
N THR A 41 -14.10 10.82 11.48
CA THR A 41 -12.83 11.55 11.43
C THR A 41 -11.77 10.90 12.33
N ARG A 42 -12.14 10.46 13.56
CA ARG A 42 -11.22 9.77 14.46
C ARG A 42 -10.75 8.42 13.90
N GLN A 43 -11.69 7.64 13.36
CA GLN A 43 -11.37 6.34 12.76
C GLN A 43 -10.48 6.50 11.52
N ARG A 44 -10.74 7.50 10.68
CA ARG A 44 -9.86 7.85 9.55
C ARG A 44 -8.46 8.23 10.02
N SER A 45 -8.35 9.07 11.05
CA SER A 45 -7.06 9.45 11.62
C SER A 45 -6.29 8.27 12.19
N ALA A 46 -6.97 7.32 12.84
CA ALA A 46 -6.33 6.11 13.35
C ALA A 46 -5.78 5.22 12.22
N VAL A 47 -6.55 5.04 11.13
CA VAL A 47 -6.11 4.30 9.94
C VAL A 47 -4.92 4.99 9.27
N MET A 48 -4.95 6.32 9.12
CA MET A 48 -3.84 7.10 8.57
C MET A 48 -2.57 6.97 9.40
N ALA A 49 -2.69 7.12 10.73
CA ALA A 49 -1.57 6.98 11.65
C ALA A 49 -0.96 5.56 11.59
N ALA A 50 -1.79 4.53 11.46
CA ALA A 50 -1.31 3.17 11.31
C ALA A 50 -0.53 2.96 9.99
N LEU A 51 -1.00 3.56 8.90
CA LEU A 51 -0.28 3.51 7.61
C LEU A 51 1.05 4.26 7.64
N ASP A 52 1.13 5.37 8.41
CA ASP A 52 2.38 6.13 8.57
C ASP A 52 3.44 5.39 9.41
N GLU A 53 3.02 4.45 10.26
CA GLU A 53 3.91 3.66 11.09
C GLU A 53 4.40 2.38 10.42
N VAL A 54 3.68 1.92 9.40
CA VAL A 54 4.01 0.68 8.69
C VAL A 54 4.62 1.03 7.33
N ASP A 55 5.91 0.74 7.16
CA ASP A 55 6.66 1.03 5.93
C ASP A 55 6.39 0.06 4.77
N GLU A 56 5.49 -0.90 4.94
CA GLU A 56 5.17 -1.91 3.93
C GLU A 56 3.72 -1.80 3.48
N PHE A 57 3.44 -2.32 2.28
CA PHE A 57 2.06 -2.45 1.81
C PHE A 57 1.28 -3.42 2.69
N GLN A 58 0.11 -2.98 3.17
CA GLN A 58 -0.77 -3.75 4.04
C GLN A 58 -2.13 -3.96 3.41
N SER A 59 -2.67 -5.15 3.55
CA SER A 59 -4.08 -5.41 3.25
C SER A 59 -4.99 -4.80 4.32
N SER A 60 -6.27 -4.68 4.00
CA SER A 60 -7.27 -4.21 4.97
C SER A 60 -7.32 -5.06 6.23
N GLN A 61 -7.07 -6.37 6.10
CA GLN A 61 -7.07 -7.32 7.21
C GLN A 61 -5.83 -7.11 8.10
N GLU A 62 -4.65 -7.05 7.49
CA GLU A 62 -3.39 -6.84 8.22
C GLU A 62 -3.41 -5.51 8.99
N LEU A 63 -3.91 -4.44 8.35
CA LEU A 63 -4.04 -3.14 9.00
C LEU A 63 -5.07 -3.14 10.13
N HIS A 64 -6.19 -3.86 9.97
CA HIS A 64 -7.18 -4.04 11.02
C HIS A 64 -6.58 -4.78 12.23
N ASP A 65 -5.82 -5.84 12.01
CA ASP A 65 -5.16 -6.60 13.08
C ASP A 65 -4.10 -5.76 13.79
N TYR A 66 -3.34 -4.96 13.04
CA TYR A 66 -2.41 -3.98 13.60
C TYR A 66 -3.11 -2.96 14.53
N LEU A 67 -4.22 -2.35 14.07
CA LEU A 67 -5.02 -1.42 14.87
C LEU A 67 -5.56 -2.07 16.15
N ARG A 68 -6.03 -3.31 16.07
CA ARG A 68 -6.49 -4.08 17.25
C ARG A 68 -5.36 -4.30 18.27
N HIS A 69 -4.16 -4.63 17.82
CA HIS A 69 -3.01 -4.80 18.71
C HIS A 69 -2.61 -3.49 19.40
N LYS A 70 -2.84 -2.36 18.75
CA LYS A 70 -2.67 -1.02 19.34
C LYS A 70 -3.79 -0.59 20.29
N GLY A 71 -4.85 -1.39 20.42
CA GLY A 71 -6.00 -1.07 21.25
C GLY A 71 -7.01 -0.13 20.58
N GLU A 72 -6.85 0.13 19.28
CA GLU A 72 -7.81 0.93 18.52
C GLU A 72 -9.04 0.08 18.14
N ASN A 73 -10.22 0.56 18.51
CA ASN A 73 -11.49 -0.13 18.22
C ASN A 73 -12.08 0.35 16.89
N VAL A 74 -11.48 -0.10 15.79
CA VAL A 74 -11.95 0.18 14.43
C VAL A 74 -12.36 -1.13 13.77
N GLY A 75 -13.60 -1.23 13.31
CA GLY A 75 -14.08 -2.45 12.63
C GLY A 75 -13.48 -2.62 11.24
N LEU A 76 -13.29 -3.87 10.79
CA LEU A 76 -12.71 -4.21 9.48
C LEU A 76 -13.42 -3.52 8.30
N SER A 77 -14.76 -3.48 8.32
CA SER A 77 -15.53 -2.79 7.27
C SER A 77 -15.27 -1.28 7.23
N THR A 78 -14.94 -0.68 8.37
CA THR A 78 -14.56 0.74 8.46
C THR A 78 -13.15 0.94 7.92
N VAL A 79 -12.21 0.06 8.25
CA VAL A 79 -10.84 0.07 7.68
C VAL A 79 -10.92 0.00 6.17
N TYR A 80 -11.63 -0.99 5.63
CA TYR A 80 -11.81 -1.17 4.19
C TYR A 80 -12.38 0.07 3.50
N ARG A 81 -13.50 0.63 4.02
CA ARG A 81 -14.11 1.85 3.45
C ARG A 81 -13.19 3.06 3.54
N THR A 82 -12.45 3.18 4.62
CA THR A 82 -11.49 4.28 4.80
C THR A 82 -10.35 4.16 3.78
N LEU A 83 -9.76 2.97 3.62
CA LEU A 83 -8.69 2.74 2.64
C LEU A 83 -9.17 3.00 1.21
N THR A 84 -10.36 2.54 0.85
CA THR A 84 -10.96 2.81 -0.46
C THR A 84 -11.17 4.31 -0.70
N ALA A 85 -11.61 5.05 0.32
CA ALA A 85 -11.78 6.50 0.21
C ALA A 85 -10.45 7.25 0.12
N LEU A 86 -9.41 6.79 0.84
CA LEU A 86 -8.06 7.33 0.77
C LEU A 86 -7.43 7.09 -0.62
N ALA A 87 -7.62 5.91 -1.16
CA ALA A 87 -7.16 5.57 -2.51
C ALA A 87 -7.86 6.41 -3.60
N ALA A 88 -9.16 6.65 -3.45
CA ALA A 88 -9.91 7.51 -4.37
C ALA A 88 -9.52 8.99 -4.27
N ALA A 89 -8.89 9.40 -3.16
CA ALA A 89 -8.37 10.75 -2.95
C ALA A 89 -6.87 10.87 -3.26
N ASP A 90 -6.24 9.84 -3.82
CA ASP A 90 -4.80 9.75 -4.08
C ASP A 90 -3.93 10.00 -2.84
N GLU A 91 -4.46 9.71 -1.63
CA GLU A 91 -3.73 9.83 -0.36
C GLU A 91 -2.94 8.56 0.00
N VAL A 92 -3.24 7.44 -0.65
CA VAL A 92 -2.53 6.16 -0.51
C VAL A 92 -2.41 5.45 -1.85
N ASP A 93 -1.31 4.76 -2.04
CA ASP A 93 -1.10 3.91 -3.21
C ASP A 93 -1.73 2.53 -3.01
N VAL A 94 -2.20 1.96 -4.10
CA VAL A 94 -2.87 0.66 -4.12
C VAL A 94 -2.19 -0.25 -5.12
N ILE A 95 -1.85 -1.45 -4.68
CA ILE A 95 -1.38 -2.54 -5.54
C ILE A 95 -2.35 -3.70 -5.41
N VAL A 96 -2.70 -4.32 -6.51
CA VAL A 96 -3.49 -5.56 -6.52
C VAL A 96 -2.53 -6.74 -6.68
N ARG A 97 -2.53 -7.65 -5.71
CA ARG A 97 -1.76 -8.90 -5.75
C ARG A 97 -2.33 -9.86 -6.80
N GLU A 98 -1.59 -10.90 -7.14
CA GLU A 98 -2.03 -11.92 -8.11
C GLU A 98 -3.29 -12.68 -7.66
N ASP A 99 -3.53 -12.79 -6.36
CA ASP A 99 -4.74 -13.36 -5.75
C ASP A 99 -5.96 -12.43 -5.78
N GLY A 100 -5.79 -11.20 -6.28
CA GLY A 100 -6.82 -10.17 -6.35
C GLY A 100 -6.97 -9.33 -5.08
N GLU A 101 -6.15 -9.55 -4.05
CA GLU A 101 -6.17 -8.74 -2.84
C GLU A 101 -5.53 -7.37 -3.07
N SER A 102 -6.23 -6.32 -2.65
CA SER A 102 -5.71 -4.95 -2.66
C SER A 102 -4.90 -4.67 -1.39
N ILE A 103 -3.68 -4.19 -1.59
CA ILE A 103 -2.78 -3.76 -0.53
C ILE A 103 -2.50 -2.27 -0.66
N TYR A 104 -2.32 -1.59 0.45
CA TYR A 104 -2.29 -0.15 0.56
C TYR A 104 -1.03 0.31 1.29
N ARG A 105 -0.45 1.42 0.84
CA ARG A 105 0.67 2.09 1.50
C ARG A 105 0.54 3.59 1.31
N ARG A 106 0.96 4.36 2.30
CA ARG A 106 1.18 5.78 2.14
C ARG A 106 2.60 6.02 1.65
N CYS A 107 2.73 6.51 0.43
CA CYS A 107 4.00 6.81 -0.21
C CYS A 107 4.27 8.32 -0.25
N SER A 108 5.44 8.69 -0.75
CA SER A 108 5.78 10.09 -0.99
C SER A 108 4.79 10.74 -1.96
N GLY A 109 4.44 12.01 -1.74
CA GLY A 109 3.53 12.75 -2.63
C GLY A 109 4.14 13.15 -3.97
N THR A 110 5.33 12.64 -4.32
CA THR A 110 6.02 12.85 -5.60
C THR A 110 5.76 11.71 -6.56
N HIS A 111 5.90 11.96 -7.85
CA HIS A 111 5.76 10.91 -8.87
C HIS A 111 6.81 9.80 -8.65
N HIS A 112 6.34 8.58 -8.45
CA HIS A 112 7.15 7.39 -8.18
C HIS A 112 6.55 6.15 -8.84
N HIS A 113 7.34 5.09 -8.87
CA HIS A 113 6.92 3.77 -9.37
C HIS A 113 7.15 2.71 -8.30
N HIS A 114 6.37 1.64 -8.36
CA HIS A 114 6.54 0.50 -7.47
C HIS A 114 7.11 -0.70 -8.23
N LEU A 115 8.24 -1.20 -7.75
CA LEU A 115 8.84 -2.43 -8.23
C LEU A 115 8.40 -3.59 -7.34
N VAL A 116 7.59 -4.49 -7.88
CA VAL A 116 7.03 -5.63 -7.13
C VAL A 116 7.75 -6.91 -7.53
N CYS A 117 8.31 -7.62 -6.57
CA CYS A 117 8.89 -8.93 -6.80
C CYS A 117 7.77 -9.97 -7.00
N ARG A 118 7.70 -10.59 -8.18
CA ARG A 118 6.67 -11.60 -8.50
C ARG A 118 6.78 -12.88 -7.68
N SER A 119 7.95 -13.16 -7.09
CA SER A 119 8.16 -14.38 -6.31
C SER A 119 7.74 -14.24 -4.84
N CYS A 120 7.99 -13.09 -4.22
CA CYS A 120 7.75 -12.89 -2.78
C CYS A 120 6.85 -11.71 -2.45
N GLY A 121 6.38 -10.95 -3.44
CA GLY A 121 5.51 -9.78 -3.25
C GLY A 121 6.21 -8.55 -2.67
N ARG A 122 7.52 -8.63 -2.36
CA ARG A 122 8.25 -7.49 -1.82
C ARG A 122 8.20 -6.32 -2.80
N THR A 123 7.81 -5.16 -2.30
CA THR A 123 7.66 -3.95 -3.09
C THR A 123 8.71 -2.91 -2.66
N VAL A 124 9.30 -2.25 -3.65
CA VAL A 124 10.25 -1.15 -3.46
C VAL A 124 9.76 0.06 -4.25
N GLU A 125 9.76 1.22 -3.61
CA GLU A 125 9.49 2.50 -4.28
C GLU A 125 10.72 2.94 -5.07
N VAL A 126 10.52 3.37 -6.31
CA VAL A 126 11.57 3.86 -7.22
C VAL A 126 11.17 5.22 -7.75
N GLU A 127 12.06 6.20 -7.63
CA GLU A 127 11.81 7.57 -8.13
C GLU A 127 11.59 7.59 -9.64
N GLY A 128 10.59 8.36 -10.09
CA GLY A 128 10.17 8.48 -11.48
C GLY A 128 11.32 8.66 -12.50
N PRO A 129 12.24 9.61 -12.30
CA PRO A 129 13.31 9.88 -13.27
C PRO A 129 14.25 8.70 -13.55
N ALA A 130 14.39 7.77 -12.62
CA ALA A 130 15.23 6.59 -12.81
C ALA A 130 14.56 5.59 -13.77
N VAL A 131 13.26 5.38 -13.62
CA VAL A 131 12.46 4.47 -14.47
C VAL A 131 12.26 5.08 -15.86
N GLU A 132 11.99 6.38 -15.95
CA GLU A 132 11.81 7.10 -17.21
C GLU A 132 13.07 7.02 -18.08
N ARG A 133 14.25 7.30 -17.53
CA ARG A 133 15.52 7.17 -18.25
C ARG A 133 15.81 5.76 -18.75
N TRP A 134 15.38 4.75 -17.97
CA TRP A 134 15.52 3.37 -18.39
C TRP A 134 14.54 3.04 -19.53
N ALA A 135 13.30 3.50 -19.45
CA ALA A 135 12.28 3.28 -20.48
C ALA A 135 12.64 3.96 -21.83
N ASP A 136 13.26 5.13 -21.77
CA ASP A 136 13.72 5.86 -22.96
C ASP A 136 14.95 5.21 -23.64
N ALA A 137 15.65 4.34 -22.91
CA ALA A 137 16.87 3.67 -23.38
C ALA A 137 16.62 2.29 -24.04
N VAL A 138 15.36 1.78 -24.02
CA VAL A 138 14.98 0.45 -24.53
C VAL A 138 14.14 0.59 -25.78
#